data_f64091091f4b337b9da94e174c4584c4
#
_entry.id   f64091091f4b337b9da94e174c4584c4
#
_cell.length_a   1.000
_cell.length_b   1.000
_cell.length_c   1.000
_cell.angle_alpha   90.00
_cell.angle_beta   90.00
_cell.angle_gamma   90.00
#
_symmetry.space_group_name_H-M   'P 1'
#
loop_
_entity.id
_entity.type
_entity.pdbx_description
1 polymer ?
#
loop_
_entity_poly.entity_id
_entity_poly.type
_entity_poly.pdbx_seq_one_letter_code
_entity_poly.pdbx_strand_id
1 'polypeptide(L)'
;MTIFDLMQSTELVAYWEELTQDEAPYPCEELFPDDKKRGISLKWIKGSKGLPVVLKTSAFDAHAIPRARIGFEKLTAEMPYFKESTYIDEELRQELNLVLETGNQAYIDSVMNKIFDDETRLLRGARASRERMRMMALTTGIISMAANGQSFTFDYGVTHKGNAAVSWSDHATSDPIEDIRVAKEKIQDETGAVITRAMCDGKTWRDIRNNEKIKKAIFVLTNGAGAISDKQLRQHIMDELEIDVVVNDKRYKDENEQTAKFMPENTFVMFPDSDLGKTWFGTTPAESDLMSGSVANVSITDTGVAVTTVQKADPVQVETIVSMICLPSFEAADQVYILDTNAA
;
A
#
# COMPACT_ATOMS: atom_id res chain seq x y z
N MET A 1 10.34 -29.91 27.26
CA MET A 1 9.88 -28.80 26.44
C MET A 1 9.21 -29.43 25.25
N THR A 2 7.95 -29.13 25.01
CA THR A 2 7.20 -29.69 23.88
C THR A 2 7.14 -28.65 22.75
N ILE A 3 6.82 -29.09 21.52
CA ILE A 3 6.60 -28.14 20.41
C ILE A 3 5.53 -27.07 20.77
N PHE A 4 4.56 -27.44 21.60
CA PHE A 4 3.52 -26.54 22.06
C PHE A 4 4.02 -25.43 22.98
N ASP A 5 5.11 -25.68 23.72
CA ASP A 5 5.75 -24.69 24.58
C ASP A 5 6.64 -23.72 23.79
N LEU A 6 7.14 -24.18 22.63
CA LEU A 6 8.04 -23.40 21.74
C LEU A 6 7.29 -22.55 20.72
N MET A 7 6.09 -22.99 20.30
CA MET A 7 5.32 -22.33 19.23
C MET A 7 4.18 -21.49 19.82
N GLN A 8 4.57 -20.39 20.47
CA GLN A 8 3.60 -19.42 20.97
C GLN A 8 3.50 -18.21 20.02
N SER A 9 2.29 -17.67 19.86
CA SER A 9 2.07 -16.50 19.00
C SER A 9 2.91 -15.28 19.44
N THR A 10 3.20 -15.15 20.74
CA THR A 10 4.04 -14.09 21.28
C THR A 10 5.48 -14.17 20.79
N GLU A 11 6.06 -15.37 20.71
CA GLU A 11 7.42 -15.56 20.24
C GLU A 11 7.53 -15.35 18.73
N LEU A 12 6.53 -15.80 17.99
CA LEU A 12 6.45 -15.57 16.54
C LEU A 12 6.32 -14.07 16.21
N VAL A 13 5.50 -13.34 16.96
CA VAL A 13 5.37 -11.88 16.80
C VAL A 13 6.67 -11.17 17.16
N ALA A 14 7.35 -11.55 18.26
CA ALA A 14 8.64 -10.96 18.61
C ALA A 14 9.71 -11.21 17.53
N TYR A 15 9.77 -12.43 16.99
CA TYR A 15 10.66 -12.75 15.87
C TYR A 15 10.35 -11.94 14.61
N TRP A 16 9.06 -11.77 14.29
CA TRP A 16 8.62 -10.93 13.18
C TRP A 16 9.03 -9.47 13.33
N GLU A 17 8.83 -8.89 14.52
CA GLU A 17 9.19 -7.51 14.82
C GLU A 17 10.71 -7.29 14.71
N GLU A 18 11.53 -8.24 15.18
CA GLU A 18 12.98 -8.19 15.01
C GLU A 18 13.38 -8.27 13.54
N LEU A 19 12.80 -9.21 12.79
CA LEU A 19 13.10 -9.43 11.37
C LEU A 19 12.75 -8.20 10.51
N THR A 20 11.68 -7.51 10.83
CA THR A 20 11.17 -6.38 10.02
C THR A 20 11.73 -5.03 10.44
N GLN A 21 12.46 -4.95 11.54
CA GLN A 21 13.01 -3.70 12.06
C GLN A 21 13.92 -3.00 11.04
N ASP A 22 14.70 -3.76 10.28
CA ASP A 22 15.63 -3.24 9.27
C ASP A 22 15.06 -3.25 7.84
N GLU A 23 13.84 -3.75 7.64
CA GLU A 23 13.22 -3.77 6.31
C GLU A 23 12.72 -2.37 5.92
N ALA A 24 13.10 -1.92 4.71
CA ALA A 24 12.57 -0.67 4.17
C ALA A 24 11.03 -0.75 4.01
N PRO A 25 10.29 0.27 4.45
CA PRO A 25 8.85 0.30 4.35
C PRO A 25 8.38 0.23 2.88
N TYR A 26 7.15 -0.18 2.68
CA TYR A 26 6.54 -0.05 1.37
C TYR A 26 6.21 1.41 1.08
N PRO A 27 6.26 1.85 -0.19
CA PRO A 27 6.06 3.26 -0.56
C PRO A 27 4.71 3.84 -0.12
N CYS A 28 3.65 3.03 -0.07
CA CYS A 28 2.33 3.51 0.34
C CYS A 28 2.08 3.43 1.86
N GLU A 29 2.98 2.86 2.65
CA GLU A 29 2.85 2.84 4.11
C GLU A 29 2.87 4.26 4.70
N GLU A 30 3.70 5.14 4.13
CA GLU A 30 3.75 6.56 4.50
C GLU A 30 2.50 7.34 4.05
N LEU A 31 1.98 7.03 2.86
CA LEU A 31 0.82 7.74 2.28
C LEU A 31 -0.52 7.35 2.94
N PHE A 32 -0.59 6.14 3.50
CA PHE A 32 -1.77 5.58 4.17
C PHE A 32 -1.37 4.96 5.51
N PRO A 33 -0.99 5.77 6.52
CA PRO A 33 -0.60 5.27 7.82
C PRO A 33 -1.69 4.42 8.46
N ASP A 34 -1.25 3.43 9.23
CA ASP A 34 -2.13 2.48 9.89
C ASP A 34 -2.86 3.12 11.08
N ASP A 35 -4.17 2.86 11.20
CA ASP A 35 -5.01 3.29 12.31
C ASP A 35 -6.04 2.20 12.65
N LYS A 36 -6.54 2.18 13.87
CA LYS A 36 -7.43 1.13 14.36
C LYS A 36 -8.80 1.65 14.74
N LYS A 37 -9.83 0.90 14.36
CA LYS A 37 -11.22 1.21 14.67
C LYS A 37 -11.96 -0.03 15.12
N ARG A 38 -12.86 0.11 16.09
CA ARG A 38 -13.74 -0.99 16.50
C ARG A 38 -14.80 -1.27 15.45
N GLY A 39 -15.06 -2.56 15.20
CA GLY A 39 -16.05 -3.05 14.23
C GLY A 39 -15.52 -3.12 12.80
N ILE A 40 -16.39 -3.49 11.86
CA ILE A 40 -16.05 -3.79 10.45
C ILE A 40 -16.51 -2.68 9.48
N SER A 41 -17.32 -1.73 9.95
CA SER A 41 -17.87 -0.67 9.08
C SER A 41 -16.95 0.56 9.09
N LEU A 42 -16.43 0.91 7.94
CA LEU A 42 -15.62 2.10 7.73
C LEU A 42 -16.46 3.22 7.12
N LYS A 43 -16.35 4.42 7.70
CA LYS A 43 -17.01 5.64 7.21
C LYS A 43 -16.00 6.76 7.20
N TRP A 44 -15.83 7.42 6.07
CA TRP A 44 -14.96 8.59 5.94
C TRP A 44 -15.58 9.65 5.01
N ILE A 45 -14.97 10.81 4.98
CA ILE A 45 -15.40 11.93 4.16
C ILE A 45 -14.37 12.13 3.06
N LYS A 46 -14.83 12.13 1.81
CA LYS A 46 -14.03 12.43 0.62
C LYS A 46 -14.14 13.90 0.28
N GLY A 47 -13.05 14.52 -0.22
CA GLY A 47 -13.08 15.86 -0.79
C GLY A 47 -13.25 16.98 0.23
N SER A 48 -12.63 16.88 1.41
CA SER A 48 -12.82 17.87 2.49
C SER A 48 -12.09 19.22 2.28
N LYS A 49 -11.19 19.33 1.30
CA LYS A 49 -10.27 20.48 1.15
C LYS A 49 -10.45 21.20 -0.20
N GLY A 50 -11.68 21.53 -0.60
CA GLY A 50 -11.89 22.37 -1.80
C GLY A 50 -11.32 23.78 -1.66
N LEU A 51 -11.26 24.52 -2.77
CA LEU A 51 -10.81 25.93 -2.82
C LEU A 51 -11.55 26.79 -1.80
N PRO A 52 -10.84 27.68 -1.06
CA PRO A 52 -11.48 28.59 -0.11
C PRO A 52 -12.37 29.59 -0.83
N VAL A 53 -13.60 29.70 -0.37
CA VAL A 53 -14.57 30.68 -0.92
C VAL A 53 -14.46 31.99 -0.18
N VAL A 54 -14.20 33.08 -0.89
CA VAL A 54 -14.07 34.44 -0.34
C VAL A 54 -15.37 34.86 0.35
N LEU A 55 -15.27 35.59 1.48
CA LEU A 55 -16.41 36.15 2.16
C LEU A 55 -17.04 37.27 1.30
N LYS A 56 -18.36 37.27 1.24
CA LYS A 56 -19.11 38.38 0.60
C LYS A 56 -19.10 39.61 1.50
N THR A 57 -18.97 40.79 0.91
CA THR A 57 -19.12 42.05 1.61
C THR A 57 -20.56 42.21 2.08
N SER A 58 -20.78 42.80 3.25
CA SER A 58 -22.10 43.06 3.82
C SER A 58 -22.16 44.48 4.38
N ALA A 59 -23.33 45.08 4.42
CA ALA A 59 -23.56 46.35 5.14
C ALA A 59 -23.53 46.10 6.65
N PHE A 60 -23.20 47.14 7.45
CA PHE A 60 -23.03 47.03 8.90
C PHE A 60 -24.30 46.53 9.62
N ASP A 61 -25.49 46.89 9.16
CA ASP A 61 -26.76 46.52 9.77
C ASP A 61 -27.50 45.37 9.05
N ALA A 62 -26.83 44.67 8.12
CA ALA A 62 -27.42 43.54 7.40
C ALA A 62 -27.31 42.24 8.18
N HIS A 63 -28.36 41.43 8.13
CA HIS A 63 -28.31 40.06 8.67
C HIS A 63 -27.29 39.19 7.92
N ALA A 64 -26.58 38.34 8.65
CA ALA A 64 -25.66 37.37 8.05
C ALA A 64 -26.38 36.40 7.11
N ILE A 65 -25.95 36.32 5.86
CA ILE A 65 -26.49 35.38 4.88
C ILE A 65 -25.79 34.01 5.11
N PRO A 66 -26.54 32.96 5.46
CA PRO A 66 -25.95 31.63 5.67
C PRO A 66 -25.37 31.11 4.35
N ARG A 67 -24.13 30.64 4.41
CA ARG A 67 -23.45 29.97 3.28
C ARG A 67 -23.94 28.53 3.23
N ALA A 68 -24.24 28.04 2.03
CA ALA A 68 -24.42 26.61 1.82
C ALA A 68 -23.15 25.81 2.26
N ARG A 69 -23.36 24.72 2.94
CA ARG A 69 -22.23 23.84 3.30
C ARG A 69 -21.66 23.25 2.01
N ILE A 70 -20.32 23.14 1.96
CA ILE A 70 -19.66 22.36 0.92
C ILE A 70 -20.19 20.92 1.02
N GLY A 71 -20.66 20.37 -0.08
CA GLY A 71 -21.17 19.00 -0.12
C GLY A 71 -20.02 18.03 0.16
N PHE A 72 -20.10 17.34 1.30
CA PHE A 72 -19.18 16.24 1.61
C PHE A 72 -19.81 14.94 1.11
N GLU A 73 -19.07 14.19 0.33
CA GLU A 73 -19.45 12.82 0.00
C GLU A 73 -19.04 11.90 1.15
N LYS A 74 -20.02 11.27 1.77
CA LYS A 74 -19.80 10.30 2.84
C LYS A 74 -19.75 8.91 2.23
N LEU A 75 -18.56 8.33 2.20
CA LEU A 75 -18.36 6.96 1.77
C LEU A 75 -18.51 5.99 2.95
N THR A 76 -19.12 4.86 2.69
CA THR A 76 -19.27 3.78 3.68
C THR A 76 -18.89 2.48 3.01
N ALA A 77 -18.00 1.72 3.62
CA ALA A 77 -17.57 0.40 3.17
C ALA A 77 -17.54 -0.58 4.34
N GLU A 78 -17.75 -1.83 4.05
CA GLU A 78 -17.46 -2.93 4.94
C GLU A 78 -16.05 -3.42 4.66
N MET A 79 -15.22 -3.52 5.71
CA MET A 79 -13.81 -3.90 5.56
C MET A 79 -13.70 -5.40 5.29
N PRO A 80 -12.94 -5.83 4.27
CA PRO A 80 -12.75 -7.25 3.98
C PRO A 80 -11.96 -7.95 5.08
N TYR A 81 -12.30 -9.23 5.30
CA TYR A 81 -11.62 -10.12 6.24
C TYR A 81 -10.66 -11.03 5.48
N PHE A 82 -9.40 -11.01 5.89
CA PHE A 82 -8.34 -11.87 5.39
C PHE A 82 -7.97 -12.87 6.46
N LYS A 83 -7.82 -14.14 6.07
CA LYS A 83 -7.43 -15.21 6.98
C LYS A 83 -6.73 -16.30 6.20
N GLU A 84 -5.52 -16.65 6.65
CA GLU A 84 -4.75 -17.79 6.14
C GLU A 84 -4.13 -18.54 7.30
N SER A 85 -3.82 -19.81 7.08
CA SER A 85 -3.14 -20.64 8.08
C SER A 85 -2.07 -21.50 7.46
N THR A 86 -1.08 -21.83 8.28
CA THR A 86 -0.10 -22.87 8.03
C THR A 86 -0.07 -23.82 9.21
N TYR A 87 0.53 -24.97 9.06
CA TYR A 87 0.65 -25.94 10.14
C TYR A 87 2.01 -26.64 10.08
N ILE A 88 2.50 -27.01 11.26
CA ILE A 88 3.66 -27.84 11.41
C ILE A 88 3.20 -29.28 11.30
N ASP A 89 3.66 -29.99 10.28
CA ASP A 89 3.32 -31.36 10.04
C ASP A 89 4.07 -32.35 10.99
N GLU A 90 3.69 -33.62 10.92
CA GLU A 90 4.24 -34.67 11.76
C GLU A 90 5.72 -34.90 11.50
N GLU A 91 6.18 -34.76 10.25
CA GLU A 91 7.57 -35.00 9.88
C GLU A 91 8.49 -33.94 10.51
N LEU A 92 8.15 -32.67 10.37
CA LEU A 92 8.88 -31.56 10.98
C LEU A 92 8.82 -31.60 12.52
N ARG A 93 7.70 -32.05 13.08
CA ARG A 93 7.55 -32.25 14.51
C ARG A 93 8.49 -33.35 15.04
N GLN A 94 8.64 -34.46 14.31
CA GLN A 94 9.56 -35.53 14.68
C GLN A 94 11.02 -35.07 14.58
N GLU A 95 11.37 -34.33 13.54
CA GLU A 95 12.70 -33.74 13.41
C GLU A 95 13.03 -32.84 14.60
N LEU A 96 12.10 -31.96 14.98
CA LEU A 96 12.28 -31.09 16.13
C LEU A 96 12.43 -31.87 17.45
N ASN A 97 11.63 -32.91 17.69
CA ASN A 97 11.75 -33.74 18.88
C ASN A 97 13.11 -34.43 18.96
N LEU A 98 13.61 -34.96 17.82
CA LEU A 98 14.93 -35.57 17.76
C LEU A 98 16.03 -34.56 18.10
N VAL A 99 15.93 -33.34 17.60
CA VAL A 99 16.86 -32.25 17.88
C VAL A 99 16.83 -31.84 19.36
N LEU A 100 15.63 -31.76 19.94
CA LEU A 100 15.47 -31.46 21.37
C LEU A 100 16.12 -32.53 22.26
N GLU A 101 16.05 -33.81 21.89
CA GLU A 101 16.73 -34.90 22.60
C GLU A 101 18.25 -34.80 22.58
N THR A 102 18.85 -34.19 21.55
CA THR A 102 20.30 -34.00 21.46
C THR A 102 20.84 -33.02 22.48
N GLY A 103 20.01 -32.10 22.99
CA GLY A 103 20.39 -31.05 23.92
C GLY A 103 21.37 -30.01 23.35
N ASN A 104 21.60 -30.00 22.04
CA ASN A 104 22.45 -29.01 21.38
C ASN A 104 21.66 -27.75 21.07
N GLN A 105 21.82 -26.72 21.90
CA GLN A 105 21.08 -25.46 21.79
C GLN A 105 21.23 -24.78 20.42
N ALA A 106 22.44 -24.74 19.87
CA ALA A 106 22.67 -24.11 18.55
C ALA A 106 21.91 -24.81 17.41
N TYR A 107 21.71 -26.13 17.51
CA TYR A 107 20.94 -26.88 16.53
C TYR A 107 19.44 -26.69 16.72
N ILE A 108 18.98 -26.63 17.98
CA ILE A 108 17.59 -26.30 18.32
C ILE A 108 17.24 -24.91 17.76
N ASP A 109 18.06 -23.90 18.02
CA ASP A 109 17.84 -22.53 17.54
C ASP A 109 17.80 -22.47 16.01
N SER A 110 18.66 -23.22 15.32
CA SER A 110 18.66 -23.29 13.86
C SER A 110 17.36 -23.86 13.27
N VAL A 111 16.83 -24.92 13.86
CA VAL A 111 15.57 -25.53 13.42
C VAL A 111 14.38 -24.62 13.75
N MET A 112 14.38 -24.00 14.93
CA MET A 112 13.34 -23.06 15.33
C MET A 112 13.29 -21.82 14.43
N ASN A 113 14.45 -21.25 14.09
CA ASN A 113 14.50 -20.12 13.17
C ASN A 113 13.93 -20.48 11.79
N LYS A 114 14.22 -21.70 11.29
CA LYS A 114 13.64 -22.16 10.03
C LYS A 114 12.11 -22.29 10.10
N ILE A 115 11.59 -22.80 11.21
CA ILE A 115 10.13 -22.87 11.42
C ILE A 115 9.53 -21.46 11.49
N PHE A 116 10.13 -20.55 12.23
CA PHE A 116 9.65 -19.16 12.31
C PHE A 116 9.77 -18.43 10.97
N ASP A 117 10.78 -18.68 10.18
CA ASP A 117 10.89 -18.14 8.81
C ASP A 117 9.72 -18.60 7.92
N ASP A 118 9.31 -19.86 8.02
CA ASP A 118 8.17 -20.39 7.27
C ASP A 118 6.83 -19.78 7.76
N GLU A 119 6.64 -19.68 9.06
CA GLU A 119 5.44 -19.09 9.67
C GLU A 119 5.31 -17.58 9.37
N THR A 120 6.43 -16.83 9.38
CA THR A 120 6.44 -15.39 9.06
C THR A 120 6.09 -15.08 7.61
N ARG A 121 6.08 -16.07 6.72
CA ARG A 121 5.56 -15.89 5.34
C ARG A 121 4.11 -15.44 5.31
N LEU A 122 3.28 -15.89 6.26
CA LEU A 122 1.90 -15.42 6.39
C LEU A 122 1.83 -13.92 6.74
N LEU A 123 2.71 -13.47 7.64
CA LEU A 123 2.79 -12.06 8.02
C LEU A 123 3.30 -11.18 6.87
N ARG A 124 4.29 -11.68 6.11
CA ARG A 124 4.73 -11.01 4.87
C ARG A 124 3.59 -10.95 3.84
N GLY A 125 2.79 -12.00 3.72
CA GLY A 125 1.59 -12.03 2.88
C GLY A 125 0.56 -10.98 3.32
N ALA A 126 0.30 -10.86 4.63
CA ALA A 126 -0.59 -9.85 5.18
C ALA A 126 -0.10 -8.42 4.90
N ARG A 127 1.22 -8.16 5.05
CA ARG A 127 1.85 -6.87 4.73
C ARG A 127 1.76 -6.55 3.23
N ALA A 128 2.04 -7.52 2.36
CA ALA A 128 1.91 -7.39 0.91
C ALA A 128 0.46 -7.14 0.47
N SER A 129 -0.52 -7.80 1.08
CA SER A 129 -1.94 -7.60 0.79
C SER A 129 -2.40 -6.18 1.12
N ARG A 130 -1.93 -5.59 2.23
CA ARG A 130 -2.18 -4.19 2.58
C ARG A 130 -1.59 -3.23 1.54
N GLU A 131 -0.33 -3.44 1.18
CA GLU A 131 0.32 -2.61 0.16
C GLU A 131 -0.38 -2.72 -1.20
N ARG A 132 -0.81 -3.92 -1.58
CA ARG A 132 -1.59 -4.14 -2.81
C ARG A 132 -2.88 -3.32 -2.80
N MET A 133 -3.63 -3.30 -1.70
CA MET A 133 -4.86 -2.49 -1.59
C MET A 133 -4.56 -0.98 -1.70
N ARG A 134 -3.51 -0.51 -1.02
CA ARG A 134 -3.07 0.90 -1.09
C ARG A 134 -2.68 1.29 -2.51
N MET A 135 -1.89 0.44 -3.17
CA MET A 135 -1.46 0.68 -4.56
C MET A 135 -2.63 0.64 -5.53
N MET A 136 -3.59 -0.29 -5.38
CA MET A 136 -4.81 -0.30 -6.20
C MET A 136 -5.62 0.98 -6.02
N ALA A 137 -5.83 1.43 -4.77
CA ALA A 137 -6.50 2.69 -4.50
C ALA A 137 -5.77 3.88 -5.17
N LEU A 138 -4.45 3.95 -5.06
CA LEU A 138 -3.63 5.03 -5.58
C LEU A 138 -3.56 5.03 -7.12
N THR A 139 -3.41 3.85 -7.75
CA THR A 139 -3.12 3.75 -9.20
C THR A 139 -4.36 3.61 -10.07
N THR A 140 -5.46 3.10 -9.53
CA THR A 140 -6.70 2.90 -10.28
C THR A 140 -7.90 3.63 -9.68
N GLY A 141 -7.82 3.97 -8.39
CA GLY A 141 -8.95 4.48 -7.61
C GLY A 141 -9.97 3.39 -7.26
N ILE A 142 -9.67 2.12 -7.54
CA ILE A 142 -10.58 0.99 -7.32
C ILE A 142 -9.79 -0.15 -6.68
N ILE A 143 -10.28 -0.67 -5.57
CA ILE A 143 -9.80 -1.96 -5.03
C ILE A 143 -10.71 -3.05 -5.58
N SER A 144 -10.14 -4.04 -6.23
CA SER A 144 -10.86 -5.23 -6.72
C SER A 144 -10.03 -6.48 -6.45
N MET A 145 -10.55 -7.36 -5.64
CA MET A 145 -9.89 -8.62 -5.25
C MET A 145 -10.91 -9.74 -5.25
N ALA A 146 -10.50 -10.91 -5.71
CA ALA A 146 -11.33 -12.11 -5.70
C ALA A 146 -10.47 -13.31 -5.30
N ALA A 147 -10.83 -13.96 -4.21
CA ALA A 147 -10.15 -15.16 -3.70
C ALA A 147 -11.16 -16.05 -2.95
N ASN A 148 -10.97 -17.37 -2.98
CA ASN A 148 -11.75 -18.34 -2.21
C ASN A 148 -13.28 -18.21 -2.40
N GLY A 149 -13.75 -17.86 -3.61
CA GLY A 149 -15.17 -17.66 -3.91
C GLY A 149 -15.77 -16.37 -3.34
N GLN A 150 -14.96 -15.52 -2.72
CA GLN A 150 -15.37 -14.18 -2.29
C GLN A 150 -14.81 -13.13 -3.24
N SER A 151 -15.60 -12.10 -3.53
CA SER A 151 -15.16 -10.94 -4.31
C SER A 151 -15.45 -9.66 -3.52
N PHE A 152 -14.47 -8.79 -3.50
CA PHE A 152 -14.59 -7.48 -2.90
C PHE A 152 -14.20 -6.43 -3.95
N THR A 153 -15.08 -5.47 -4.19
CA THR A 153 -14.79 -4.34 -5.06
C THR A 153 -15.27 -3.06 -4.40
N PHE A 154 -14.39 -2.07 -4.34
CA PHE A 154 -14.69 -0.76 -3.80
C PHE A 154 -14.11 0.33 -4.70
N ASP A 155 -14.96 1.24 -5.18
CA ASP A 155 -14.58 2.40 -6.01
C ASP A 155 -14.53 3.66 -5.15
N TYR A 156 -13.39 4.32 -5.12
CA TYR A 156 -13.18 5.59 -4.42
C TYR A 156 -13.67 6.79 -5.24
N GLY A 157 -14.09 6.58 -6.48
CA GLY A 157 -14.56 7.64 -7.35
C GLY A 157 -13.48 8.69 -7.66
N VAL A 158 -12.25 8.28 -7.97
CA VAL A 158 -11.19 9.19 -8.40
C VAL A 158 -11.56 9.81 -9.74
N THR A 159 -11.69 11.12 -9.78
CA THR A 159 -12.16 11.89 -10.96
C THR A 159 -11.01 12.34 -11.87
N HIS A 160 -9.84 12.60 -11.30
CA HIS A 160 -8.69 13.09 -12.04
C HIS A 160 -7.92 11.94 -12.67
N LYS A 161 -8.37 11.54 -13.85
CA LYS A 161 -7.71 10.53 -14.69
C LYS A 161 -7.56 11.10 -16.09
N GLY A 162 -6.47 10.74 -16.76
CA GLY A 162 -6.22 11.14 -18.13
C GLY A 162 -5.16 10.29 -18.79
N ASN A 163 -5.03 10.47 -20.10
CA ASN A 163 -4.04 9.80 -20.92
C ASN A 163 -3.01 10.82 -21.40
N ALA A 164 -1.80 10.36 -21.68
CA ALA A 164 -0.79 11.16 -22.36
C ALA A 164 -1.28 11.62 -23.73
N ALA A 165 -0.89 12.80 -24.17
CA ALA A 165 -1.24 13.32 -25.49
C ALA A 165 -0.65 12.45 -26.61
N VAL A 166 0.57 11.96 -26.41
CA VAL A 166 1.26 10.97 -27.25
C VAL A 166 1.87 9.95 -26.33
N SER A 167 1.78 8.66 -26.67
CA SER A 167 2.34 7.59 -25.84
C SER A 167 3.83 7.86 -25.51
N TRP A 168 4.19 7.77 -24.24
CA TRP A 168 5.57 8.02 -23.81
C TRP A 168 6.57 6.98 -24.34
N SER A 169 6.08 5.84 -24.84
CA SER A 169 6.91 4.90 -25.60
C SER A 169 7.38 5.42 -26.96
N ASP A 170 6.71 6.44 -27.52
CA ASP A 170 7.21 7.20 -28.65
C ASP A 170 8.17 8.29 -28.15
N HIS A 171 9.43 7.94 -28.01
CA HIS A 171 10.46 8.80 -27.45
C HIS A 171 10.76 10.03 -28.33
N ALA A 172 10.36 10.03 -29.61
CA ALA A 172 10.67 11.11 -30.55
C ALA A 172 9.67 12.26 -30.49
N THR A 173 8.37 11.95 -30.34
CA THR A 173 7.29 12.94 -30.46
C THR A 173 6.60 13.25 -29.13
N SER A 174 6.61 12.33 -28.18
CA SER A 174 5.98 12.53 -26.85
C SER A 174 6.60 13.68 -26.07
N ASP A 175 5.84 14.20 -25.11
CA ASP A 175 6.27 15.28 -24.22
C ASP A 175 5.84 15.01 -22.76
N PRO A 176 6.53 14.10 -22.05
CA PRO A 176 6.19 13.76 -20.70
C PRO A 176 6.17 14.95 -19.73
N ILE A 177 7.05 15.93 -19.90
CA ILE A 177 7.12 17.12 -19.03
C ILE A 177 5.85 17.96 -19.18
N GLU A 178 5.39 18.18 -20.42
CA GLU A 178 4.18 18.93 -20.66
C GLU A 178 2.91 18.20 -20.20
N ASP A 179 2.81 16.90 -20.43
CA ASP A 179 1.70 16.09 -19.95
C ASP A 179 1.57 16.14 -18.41
N ILE A 180 2.70 16.06 -17.69
CA ILE A 180 2.75 16.18 -16.23
C ILE A 180 2.37 17.59 -15.79
N ARG A 181 2.85 18.64 -16.49
CA ARG A 181 2.53 20.04 -16.19
C ARG A 181 1.03 20.32 -16.30
N VAL A 182 0.42 19.91 -17.40
CA VAL A 182 -1.03 20.07 -17.64
C VAL A 182 -1.84 19.34 -16.55
N ALA A 183 -1.44 18.14 -16.16
CA ALA A 183 -2.12 17.39 -15.11
C ALA A 183 -1.97 18.06 -13.73
N LYS A 184 -0.78 18.60 -13.41
CA LYS A 184 -0.49 19.36 -12.18
C LYS A 184 -1.36 20.63 -12.10
N GLU A 185 -1.39 21.42 -13.16
CA GLU A 185 -2.19 22.64 -13.25
C GLU A 185 -3.68 22.34 -13.07
N LYS A 186 -4.20 21.29 -13.71
CA LYS A 186 -5.60 20.90 -13.58
C LYS A 186 -6.00 20.62 -12.13
N ILE A 187 -5.20 19.88 -11.38
CA ILE A 187 -5.50 19.63 -9.96
C ILE A 187 -5.41 20.92 -9.14
N GLN A 188 -4.41 21.73 -9.39
CA GLN A 188 -4.25 22.99 -8.68
C GLN A 188 -5.44 23.94 -8.91
N ASP A 189 -5.92 24.02 -10.15
CA ASP A 189 -7.07 24.86 -10.51
C ASP A 189 -8.38 24.34 -9.90
N GLU A 190 -8.58 23.02 -9.88
CA GLU A 190 -9.84 22.43 -9.41
C GLU A 190 -9.90 22.27 -7.88
N THR A 191 -8.77 21.94 -7.24
CA THR A 191 -8.75 21.60 -5.81
C THR A 191 -7.90 22.53 -4.96
N GLY A 192 -7.02 23.33 -5.56
CA GLY A 192 -6.01 24.12 -4.86
C GLY A 192 -4.87 23.31 -4.26
N ALA A 193 -4.82 22.01 -4.48
CA ALA A 193 -3.75 21.15 -4.00
C ALA A 193 -2.46 21.34 -4.82
N VAL A 194 -1.32 21.38 -4.15
CA VAL A 194 -0.01 21.47 -4.79
C VAL A 194 0.58 20.06 -4.85
N ILE A 195 0.78 19.57 -6.07
CA ILE A 195 1.44 18.30 -6.33
C ILE A 195 2.94 18.47 -6.24
N THR A 196 3.58 17.66 -5.40
CA THR A 196 5.03 17.65 -5.18
C THR A 196 5.65 16.28 -5.27
N ARG A 197 4.84 15.22 -5.30
CA ARG A 197 5.31 13.84 -5.37
C ARG A 197 4.64 13.09 -6.52
N ALA A 198 5.37 12.13 -7.09
CA ALA A 198 4.81 11.21 -8.08
C ALA A 198 5.40 9.81 -7.91
N MET A 199 4.70 8.82 -8.47
CA MET A 199 5.15 7.43 -8.49
C MET A 199 4.91 6.81 -9.86
N CYS A 200 5.86 6.01 -10.32
CA CYS A 200 5.75 5.25 -11.56
C CYS A 200 6.52 3.91 -11.47
N ASP A 201 6.34 3.05 -12.45
CA ASP A 201 7.16 1.84 -12.60
C ASP A 201 8.46 2.11 -13.37
N GLY A 202 9.39 1.17 -13.32
CA GLY A 202 10.69 1.31 -13.98
C GLY A 202 10.62 1.31 -15.51
N LYS A 203 9.54 0.81 -16.13
CA LYS A 203 9.33 0.91 -17.57
C LYS A 203 8.97 2.36 -17.95
N THR A 204 7.98 2.92 -17.30
CA THR A 204 7.57 4.32 -17.47
C THR A 204 8.75 5.28 -17.22
N TRP A 205 9.53 5.01 -16.15
CA TRP A 205 10.74 5.79 -15.86
C TRP A 205 11.78 5.73 -16.99
N ARG A 206 11.97 4.54 -17.60
CA ARG A 206 12.88 4.40 -18.76
C ARG A 206 12.37 5.13 -20.00
N ASP A 207 11.06 5.15 -20.21
CA ASP A 207 10.48 5.86 -21.34
C ASP A 207 10.69 7.37 -21.20
N ILE A 208 10.49 7.95 -20.01
CA ILE A 208 10.84 9.35 -19.71
C ILE A 208 12.34 9.60 -19.95
N ARG A 209 13.22 8.73 -19.45
CA ARG A 209 14.67 8.87 -19.59
C ARG A 209 15.14 8.82 -21.05
N ASN A 210 14.45 8.04 -21.88
CA ASN A 210 14.80 7.86 -23.28
C ASN A 210 14.20 8.94 -24.20
N ASN A 211 13.30 9.77 -23.68
CA ASN A 211 12.64 10.83 -24.46
C ASN A 211 13.64 11.80 -25.06
N GLU A 212 13.50 12.09 -26.35
CA GLU A 212 14.44 12.96 -27.09
C GLU A 212 14.38 14.43 -26.67
N LYS A 213 13.18 14.94 -26.30
CA LYS A 213 13.03 16.33 -25.84
C LYS A 213 13.77 16.54 -24.53
N ILE A 214 13.62 15.61 -23.59
CA ILE A 214 14.30 15.62 -22.29
C ILE A 214 15.82 15.49 -22.48
N LYS A 215 16.27 14.59 -23.37
CA LYS A 215 17.69 14.48 -23.72
C LYS A 215 18.26 15.78 -24.26
N LYS A 216 17.54 16.44 -25.15
CA LYS A 216 17.95 17.74 -25.72
C LYS A 216 17.98 18.85 -24.70
N ALA A 217 17.03 18.86 -23.76
CA ALA A 217 16.99 19.83 -22.67
C ALA A 217 18.16 19.65 -21.68
N ILE A 218 18.53 18.42 -21.34
CA ILE A 218 19.65 18.15 -20.43
C ILE A 218 21.00 18.31 -21.11
N PHE A 219 21.12 17.86 -22.36
CA PHE A 219 22.37 17.88 -23.14
C PHE A 219 22.35 18.92 -24.26
N VAL A 220 22.13 20.18 -23.91
CA VAL A 220 22.03 21.30 -24.90
C VAL A 220 23.22 21.37 -25.80
N LEU A 221 24.45 21.27 -25.27
CA LEU A 221 25.70 21.40 -26.03
C LEU A 221 25.94 20.29 -27.06
N THR A 222 25.41 19.10 -26.82
CA THR A 222 25.58 17.91 -27.67
C THR A 222 24.30 17.54 -28.42
N ASN A 223 23.30 18.40 -28.42
CA ASN A 223 22.00 18.20 -29.07
C ASN A 223 21.35 16.84 -28.67
N GLY A 224 21.43 16.48 -27.39
CA GLY A 224 20.85 15.26 -26.87
C GLY A 224 21.70 14.00 -27.05
N ALA A 225 22.93 14.11 -27.56
CA ALA A 225 23.84 12.97 -27.69
C ALA A 225 24.46 12.64 -26.33
N GLY A 226 23.78 11.78 -25.55
CA GLY A 226 24.22 11.34 -24.24
C GLY A 226 23.21 10.37 -23.58
N ALA A 227 23.70 9.64 -22.58
CA ALA A 227 22.84 8.82 -21.71
C ALA A 227 22.55 9.60 -20.43
N ILE A 228 21.26 9.81 -20.14
CA ILE A 228 20.82 10.46 -18.91
C ILE A 228 20.96 9.47 -17.75
N SER A 229 21.62 9.87 -16.67
CA SER A 229 21.59 9.13 -15.41
C SER A 229 20.27 9.39 -14.65
N ASP A 230 19.86 8.46 -13.79
CA ASP A 230 18.65 8.62 -12.98
C ASP A 230 18.71 9.88 -12.09
N LYS A 231 19.91 10.24 -11.60
CA LYS A 231 20.11 11.47 -10.82
C LYS A 231 19.86 12.73 -11.64
N GLN A 232 20.36 12.77 -12.88
CA GLN A 232 20.14 13.92 -13.77
C GLN A 232 18.67 14.06 -14.16
N LEU A 233 17.98 12.94 -14.41
CA LEU A 233 16.56 12.96 -14.73
C LEU A 233 15.72 13.46 -13.55
N ARG A 234 15.96 12.94 -12.34
CA ARG A 234 15.27 13.41 -11.12
C ARG A 234 15.48 14.90 -10.90
N GLN A 235 16.73 15.37 -11.04
CA GLN A 235 17.06 16.79 -10.90
C GLN A 235 16.33 17.64 -11.94
N HIS A 236 16.28 17.22 -13.21
CA HIS A 236 15.59 17.93 -14.27
C HIS A 236 14.07 18.02 -14.00
N ILE A 237 13.43 16.93 -13.57
CA ILE A 237 12.01 16.92 -13.21
C ILE A 237 11.75 17.83 -12.00
N MET A 238 12.65 17.80 -11.01
CA MET A 238 12.56 18.68 -9.84
C MET A 238 12.70 20.15 -10.22
N ASP A 239 13.64 20.50 -11.10
CA ASP A 239 13.89 21.87 -11.53
C ASP A 239 12.75 22.43 -12.40
N GLU A 240 12.13 21.58 -13.26
CA GLU A 240 11.06 21.98 -14.18
C GLU A 240 9.66 21.95 -13.57
N LEU A 241 9.40 20.99 -12.69
CA LEU A 241 8.05 20.67 -12.21
C LEU A 241 7.91 20.71 -10.68
N GLU A 242 9.01 20.79 -9.94
CA GLU A 242 9.02 20.69 -8.46
C GLU A 242 8.37 19.39 -7.95
N ILE A 243 8.59 18.27 -8.66
CA ILE A 243 8.03 16.95 -8.33
C ILE A 243 9.16 15.97 -8.03
N ASP A 244 9.09 15.31 -6.87
CA ASP A 244 9.93 14.16 -6.55
C ASP A 244 9.27 12.87 -7.04
N VAL A 245 10.00 12.07 -7.85
CA VAL A 245 9.47 10.85 -8.46
C VAL A 245 10.04 9.62 -7.79
N VAL A 246 9.17 8.80 -7.24
CA VAL A 246 9.50 7.47 -6.69
C VAL A 246 9.28 6.41 -7.76
N VAL A 247 10.31 5.60 -8.03
CA VAL A 247 10.19 4.45 -8.94
C VAL A 247 9.95 3.20 -8.10
N ASN A 248 8.82 2.54 -8.32
CA ASN A 248 8.41 1.34 -7.58
C ASN A 248 8.31 0.13 -8.51
N ASP A 249 9.31 -0.74 -8.46
CA ASP A 249 9.35 -2.01 -9.19
C ASP A 249 9.15 -3.23 -8.26
N LYS A 250 8.72 -3.01 -7.00
CA LYS A 250 8.43 -4.10 -6.07
C LYS A 250 7.35 -5.02 -6.64
N ARG A 251 7.48 -6.31 -6.36
CA ARG A 251 6.58 -7.35 -6.87
C ARG A 251 6.02 -8.17 -5.73
N TYR A 252 4.89 -8.82 -5.98
CA TYR A 252 4.26 -9.78 -5.08
C TYR A 252 3.82 -11.02 -5.86
N LYS A 253 3.45 -12.08 -5.17
CA LYS A 253 2.73 -13.22 -5.74
C LYS A 253 1.24 -13.04 -5.45
N ASP A 254 0.41 -13.17 -6.46
CA ASP A 254 -1.04 -13.13 -6.33
C ASP A 254 -1.61 -14.45 -5.78
N GLU A 255 -2.91 -14.54 -5.68
CA GLU A 255 -3.65 -15.71 -5.17
C GLU A 255 -3.45 -16.97 -6.03
N ASN A 256 -2.91 -16.84 -7.24
CA ASN A 256 -2.58 -17.92 -8.17
C ASN A 256 -1.07 -18.19 -8.24
N GLU A 257 -0.30 -17.68 -7.28
CA GLU A 257 1.16 -17.73 -7.22
C GLU A 257 1.88 -17.06 -8.40
N GLN A 258 1.17 -16.26 -9.19
CA GLN A 258 1.76 -15.53 -10.29
C GLN A 258 2.42 -14.24 -9.80
N THR A 259 3.57 -13.92 -10.40
CA THR A 259 4.29 -12.70 -10.05
C THR A 259 3.63 -11.49 -10.68
N ALA A 260 3.19 -10.55 -9.86
CA ALA A 260 2.61 -9.26 -10.27
C ALA A 260 3.44 -8.09 -9.72
N LYS A 261 3.31 -6.93 -10.37
CA LYS A 261 3.89 -5.67 -9.87
C LYS A 261 2.87 -4.96 -9.00
N PHE A 262 3.33 -4.28 -7.93
CA PHE A 262 2.46 -3.37 -7.18
C PHE A 262 2.08 -2.14 -8.00
N MET A 263 3.05 -1.55 -8.70
CA MET A 263 2.83 -0.42 -9.61
C MET A 263 2.56 -0.92 -11.03
N PRO A 264 1.37 -0.64 -11.62
CA PRO A 264 1.06 -1.00 -12.99
C PRO A 264 2.00 -0.33 -13.99
N GLU A 265 2.28 -1.02 -15.10
CA GLU A 265 3.04 -0.42 -16.21
C GLU A 265 2.23 0.69 -16.91
N ASN A 266 2.94 1.62 -17.50
CA ASN A 266 2.38 2.76 -18.22
C ASN A 266 1.47 3.66 -17.34
N THR A 267 1.70 3.66 -16.04
CA THR A 267 0.95 4.50 -15.11
C THR A 267 1.90 5.46 -14.41
N PHE A 268 1.53 6.73 -14.37
CA PHE A 268 2.23 7.79 -13.65
C PHE A 268 1.23 8.48 -12.73
N VAL A 269 1.42 8.33 -11.42
CA VAL A 269 0.49 8.87 -10.42
C VAL A 269 1.13 10.04 -9.70
N MET A 270 0.41 11.14 -9.59
CA MET A 270 0.85 12.38 -8.96
C MET A 270 -0.02 12.70 -7.75
N PHE A 271 0.60 13.17 -6.67
CA PHE A 271 -0.07 13.44 -5.41
C PHE A 271 0.66 14.50 -4.58
N PRO A 272 -0.01 15.17 -3.62
CA PRO A 272 0.61 16.11 -2.71
C PRO A 272 1.49 15.38 -1.67
N ASP A 273 2.42 16.10 -1.05
CA ASP A 273 3.23 15.60 0.06
C ASP A 273 2.43 15.68 1.38
N SER A 274 1.46 14.79 1.50
CA SER A 274 0.60 14.64 2.69
C SER A 274 0.01 13.25 2.74
N ASP A 275 -0.51 12.85 3.89
CA ASP A 275 -1.30 11.63 4.00
C ASP A 275 -2.49 11.70 3.03
N LEU A 276 -2.62 10.68 2.19
CA LEU A 276 -3.74 10.57 1.24
C LEU A 276 -4.98 9.95 1.87
N GLY A 277 -4.79 9.26 2.97
CA GLY A 277 -5.81 8.59 3.75
C GLY A 277 -5.19 7.80 4.89
N LYS A 278 -5.89 6.79 5.36
CA LYS A 278 -5.41 5.88 6.41
C LYS A 278 -5.77 4.45 6.09
N THR A 279 -4.93 3.50 6.48
CA THR A 279 -5.31 2.08 6.48
C THR A 279 -5.97 1.75 7.81
N TRP A 280 -7.27 1.55 7.77
CA TRP A 280 -8.05 1.24 8.96
C TRP A 280 -8.09 -0.25 9.23
N PHE A 281 -7.81 -0.61 10.48
CA PHE A 281 -7.97 -1.98 10.96
C PHE A 281 -9.24 -2.10 11.79
N GLY A 282 -10.01 -3.17 11.53
CA GLY A 282 -11.12 -3.61 12.34
C GLY A 282 -10.67 -4.57 13.44
N THR A 283 -11.60 -4.94 14.32
CA THR A 283 -11.36 -5.96 15.33
C THR A 283 -11.67 -7.34 14.75
N THR A 284 -10.67 -8.22 14.72
CA THR A 284 -10.85 -9.60 14.23
C THR A 284 -11.58 -10.45 15.26
N PRO A 285 -12.26 -11.55 14.86
CA PRO A 285 -12.84 -12.51 15.81
C PRO A 285 -11.80 -13.12 16.76
N ALA A 286 -10.57 -13.32 16.29
CA ALA A 286 -9.48 -13.81 17.12
C ALA A 286 -9.16 -12.83 18.26
N GLU A 287 -9.12 -11.54 17.97
CA GLU A 287 -8.89 -10.49 18.95
C GLU A 287 -10.07 -10.35 19.93
N SER A 288 -11.31 -10.39 19.44
CA SER A 288 -12.50 -10.16 20.29
C SER A 288 -12.81 -11.33 21.23
N ASP A 289 -12.71 -12.55 20.72
CA ASP A 289 -13.27 -13.72 21.38
C ASP A 289 -12.21 -14.71 21.90
N LEU A 290 -11.05 -14.82 21.23
CA LEU A 290 -10.04 -15.81 21.58
C LEU A 290 -8.91 -15.25 22.46
N MET A 291 -8.62 -13.96 22.40
CA MET A 291 -7.49 -13.35 23.11
C MET A 291 -7.60 -13.47 24.64
N SER A 292 -8.81 -13.52 25.20
CA SER A 292 -9.06 -13.71 26.63
C SER A 292 -9.38 -15.15 27.02
N GLY A 293 -9.40 -16.08 26.04
CA GLY A 293 -9.71 -17.49 26.24
C GLY A 293 -8.48 -18.37 26.49
N SER A 294 -8.69 -19.61 26.84
CA SER A 294 -7.63 -20.63 27.02
C SER A 294 -7.52 -21.60 25.82
N VAL A 295 -8.33 -21.41 24.81
CA VAL A 295 -8.44 -22.35 23.66
C VAL A 295 -7.35 -22.11 22.62
N ALA A 296 -6.87 -20.87 22.50
CA ALA A 296 -5.85 -20.46 21.55
C ALA A 296 -4.94 -19.39 22.17
N ASN A 297 -3.71 -19.31 21.68
CA ASN A 297 -2.79 -18.23 22.03
C ASN A 297 -2.86 -17.18 20.93
N VAL A 298 -3.23 -15.94 21.27
CA VAL A 298 -3.44 -14.85 20.31
C VAL A 298 -2.55 -13.67 20.65
N SER A 299 -1.79 -13.18 19.67
CA SER A 299 -1.00 -11.96 19.75
C SER A 299 -1.35 -11.04 18.60
N ILE A 300 -1.20 -9.73 18.79
CA ILE A 300 -1.47 -8.73 17.77
C ILE A 300 -0.14 -8.07 17.37
N THR A 301 0.09 -7.95 16.07
CA THR A 301 1.21 -7.20 15.49
C THR A 301 0.70 -6.22 14.43
N ASP A 302 1.56 -5.36 13.92
CA ASP A 302 1.27 -4.40 12.83
C ASP A 302 -0.10 -3.71 12.99
N THR A 303 -0.36 -3.11 14.15
CA THR A 303 -1.59 -2.37 14.47
C THR A 303 -2.86 -3.23 14.60
N GLY A 304 -3.07 -4.27 13.78
CA GLY A 304 -4.32 -5.03 13.78
C GLY A 304 -4.27 -6.38 13.08
N VAL A 305 -3.08 -6.95 12.94
CA VAL A 305 -2.88 -8.32 12.44
C VAL A 305 -2.87 -9.28 13.62
N ALA A 306 -3.85 -10.16 13.69
CA ALA A 306 -3.93 -11.18 14.74
C ALA A 306 -3.19 -12.45 14.31
N VAL A 307 -2.25 -12.89 15.13
CA VAL A 307 -1.53 -14.16 15.03
C VAL A 307 -2.10 -15.09 16.09
N THR A 308 -2.66 -16.21 15.66
CA THR A 308 -3.31 -17.18 16.53
C THR A 308 -2.64 -18.54 16.38
N THR A 309 -2.15 -19.13 17.45
CA THR A 309 -1.66 -20.51 17.47
C THR A 309 -2.67 -21.42 18.16
N VAL A 310 -3.02 -22.51 17.46
CA VAL A 310 -4.01 -23.49 17.92
C VAL A 310 -3.37 -24.86 17.95
N GLN A 311 -3.50 -25.56 19.08
CA GLN A 311 -3.06 -26.94 19.23
C GLN A 311 -4.19 -27.89 18.82
N LYS A 312 -3.89 -28.83 17.91
CA LYS A 312 -4.80 -29.90 17.50
C LYS A 312 -4.32 -31.22 18.08
N ALA A 313 -5.24 -32.01 18.59
CA ALA A 313 -4.95 -33.31 19.21
C ALA A 313 -4.99 -34.46 18.20
N ASP A 314 -5.75 -34.33 17.10
CA ASP A 314 -5.89 -35.34 16.05
C ASP A 314 -6.10 -34.71 14.69
N PRO A 315 -5.14 -34.75 13.78
CA PRO A 315 -3.73 -35.13 14.00
C PRO A 315 -3.03 -34.17 14.98
N VAL A 316 -1.97 -34.68 15.65
CA VAL A 316 -1.19 -33.85 16.59
C VAL A 316 -0.37 -32.84 15.78
N GLN A 317 -0.78 -31.59 15.82
CA GLN A 317 -0.14 -30.50 15.07
C GLN A 317 -0.39 -29.14 15.73
N VAL A 318 0.46 -28.17 15.40
CA VAL A 318 0.24 -26.76 15.72
C VAL A 318 -0.15 -26.05 14.45
N GLU A 319 -1.28 -25.37 14.47
CA GLU A 319 -1.74 -24.52 13.38
C GLU A 319 -1.53 -23.05 13.75
N THR A 320 -0.82 -22.32 12.91
CA THR A 320 -0.67 -20.87 13.01
C THR A 320 -1.62 -20.21 12.00
N ILE A 321 -2.44 -19.32 12.50
CA ILE A 321 -3.45 -18.59 11.73
C ILE A 321 -3.11 -17.11 11.80
N VAL A 322 -2.95 -16.47 10.65
CA VAL A 322 -2.85 -15.01 10.53
C VAL A 322 -4.16 -14.47 9.99
N SER A 323 -4.70 -13.48 10.67
CA SER A 323 -5.97 -12.85 10.25
C SER A 323 -5.94 -11.35 10.44
N MET A 324 -6.58 -10.62 9.51
CA MET A 324 -6.75 -9.18 9.60
C MET A 324 -8.08 -8.75 8.97
N ILE A 325 -8.64 -7.65 9.49
CA ILE A 325 -9.74 -6.92 8.86
C ILE A 325 -9.19 -5.53 8.58
N CYS A 326 -9.04 -5.15 7.32
CA CYS A 326 -8.51 -3.83 7.01
C CYS A 326 -8.99 -3.31 5.64
N LEU A 327 -9.05 -1.99 5.53
CA LEU A 327 -9.32 -1.28 4.28
C LEU A 327 -8.67 0.09 4.34
N PRO A 328 -7.92 0.54 3.31
CA PRO A 328 -7.50 1.93 3.24
C PRO A 328 -8.70 2.85 3.01
N SER A 329 -8.75 4.00 3.68
CA SER A 329 -9.55 5.14 3.29
C SER A 329 -8.77 5.98 2.28
N PHE A 330 -9.44 6.64 1.36
CA PHE A 330 -8.79 7.53 0.41
C PHE A 330 -9.46 8.90 0.47
N GLU A 331 -9.05 9.69 1.45
CA GLU A 331 -9.68 10.98 1.78
C GLU A 331 -9.29 12.06 0.76
N ALA A 332 -8.05 12.01 0.28
CA ALA A 332 -7.49 12.92 -0.72
C ALA A 332 -7.64 12.41 -2.17
N ALA A 333 -8.65 11.58 -2.44
CA ALA A 333 -8.86 11.00 -3.78
C ALA A 333 -9.09 12.04 -4.89
N ASP A 334 -9.54 13.23 -4.54
CA ASP A 334 -9.70 14.40 -5.43
C ASP A 334 -8.40 15.17 -5.69
N GLN A 335 -7.34 14.93 -4.92
CA GLN A 335 -6.05 15.61 -5.02
C GLN A 335 -4.98 14.74 -5.73
N VAL A 336 -5.38 13.60 -6.25
CA VAL A 336 -4.49 12.66 -6.94
C VAL A 336 -4.83 12.65 -8.42
N TYR A 337 -3.82 12.66 -9.29
CA TYR A 337 -3.98 12.49 -10.73
C TYR A 337 -3.36 11.18 -11.19
N ILE A 338 -4.16 10.37 -11.87
CA ILE A 338 -3.72 9.11 -12.46
C ILE A 338 -3.56 9.34 -13.96
N LEU A 339 -2.34 9.33 -14.44
CA LEU A 339 -2.00 9.51 -15.84
C LEU A 339 -1.62 8.16 -16.47
N ASP A 340 -2.39 7.71 -17.46
CA ASP A 340 -1.97 6.62 -18.34
C ASP A 340 -0.99 7.19 -19.37
N THR A 341 0.20 6.61 -19.43
CA THR A 341 1.27 7.09 -20.33
C THR A 341 1.12 6.59 -21.76
N ASN A 342 0.09 5.78 -22.04
CA ASN A 342 -0.33 5.48 -23.40
C ASN A 342 -1.23 6.60 -23.92
N ALA A 343 -1.15 6.86 -25.24
CA ALA A 343 -2.13 7.71 -25.89
C ALA A 343 -3.52 7.04 -25.89
N ALA A 344 -4.57 7.86 -25.86
CA ALA A 344 -5.96 7.40 -25.89
C ALA A 344 -6.30 6.67 -27.21
#